data_f6f90faff2ae38bf286a448e5d145e3e
#
_entry.id   f6f90faff2ae38bf286a448e5d145e3e
#
_cell.length_a   1.000
_cell.length_b   1.000
_cell.length_c   1.000
_cell.angle_alpha   90.00
_cell.angle_beta   90.00
_cell.angle_gamma   90.00
#
_symmetry.space_group_name_H-M   'P 1'
#
loop_
_entity.id
_entity.type
_entity.pdbx_description
1 polymer ?
#
loop_
_entity_poly.entity_id
_entity_poly.type
_entity_poly.pdbx_seq_one_letter_code
_entity_poly.pdbx_strand_id
1 'polypeptide(L)'
;MQVKTSVTNKKEYMEPQNAIFDARQLGLPRMMILGVQHLFAMFGATVLVPLLTGLDVSITLLFAGIGTLIFHFISKWNVPAFLGSSFAFLGGYASVKEMGVAQGLSETLALDYACLGVACAGLMYFVMAALIKSFGVKKILHYFPPVVTGPIVIAIGLVLSGSAINNCQTNWLLAIIAIVTVIVSSVWGKGIIKIIPVLLGVIVSYVIAACMGEVDFAPLGEAAWVGFPIEKERTIWAVFEHGNTSLMLSTILAIMPIAFATIMEHIGDMLAISSTVGKDFLSEPGLHRTLTGDGVATAIASVFGAPANTTYGENTGVLNLTKVFDPKVIRIAACLAIILAFCPKFASLIQLMPAATIGGVSLILYGMISAVGVRNLVEEEVDLKSSRNVFVAALILVLAIGVKYGANDDIAIGPIHLSGLAIAAIVGIFLNAILPGKLGMKVKSFKGKEKSQDPA
;
A
#
# COMPACT_ATOMS: atom_id res chain seq x y z
N MET A 1 -22.13 1.69 -47.72
CA MET A 1 -21.22 2.35 -46.80
C MET A 1 -21.32 1.63 -45.46
N GLN A 2 -20.51 0.58 -45.28
CA GLN A 2 -20.56 -0.27 -44.05
C GLN A 2 -19.64 0.32 -43.00
N VAL A 3 -20.22 0.65 -41.87
CA VAL A 3 -19.50 1.09 -40.67
C VAL A 3 -18.75 -0.12 -40.09
N LYS A 4 -17.43 -0.11 -40.17
CA LYS A 4 -16.56 -1.07 -39.46
C LYS A 4 -16.63 -0.80 -37.97
N THR A 5 -17.37 -1.62 -37.25
CA THR A 5 -17.30 -1.71 -35.81
C THR A 5 -15.91 -2.19 -35.39
N SER A 6 -15.23 -1.37 -34.59
CA SER A 6 -13.93 -1.67 -34.01
C SER A 6 -14.03 -2.90 -33.10
N VAL A 7 -13.30 -3.93 -33.46
CA VAL A 7 -13.08 -5.12 -32.60
C VAL A 7 -12.23 -4.70 -31.40
N THR A 8 -12.84 -4.49 -30.27
CA THR A 8 -12.16 -4.40 -28.98
C THR A 8 -11.69 -5.80 -28.62
N ASN A 9 -10.38 -6.03 -28.62
CA ASN A 9 -9.76 -7.23 -28.05
C ASN A 9 -10.08 -7.28 -26.54
N LYS A 10 -11.18 -7.94 -26.17
CA LYS A 10 -11.42 -8.34 -24.78
C LYS A 10 -10.39 -9.42 -24.43
N LYS A 11 -9.58 -9.17 -23.40
CA LYS A 11 -8.86 -10.24 -22.72
C LYS A 11 -9.91 -11.24 -22.23
N GLU A 12 -9.92 -12.47 -22.75
CA GLU A 12 -10.74 -13.53 -22.20
C GLU A 12 -10.11 -13.97 -20.87
N TYR A 13 -10.69 -13.51 -19.77
CA TYR A 13 -10.43 -14.06 -18.46
C TYR A 13 -11.27 -15.33 -18.30
N MET A 14 -10.62 -16.48 -18.11
CA MET A 14 -11.34 -17.73 -17.86
C MET A 14 -11.75 -17.79 -16.37
N GLU A 15 -13.03 -18.05 -16.11
CA GLU A 15 -13.51 -18.27 -14.74
C GLU A 15 -12.83 -19.51 -14.12
N PRO A 16 -12.30 -19.41 -12.89
CA PRO A 16 -11.69 -20.54 -12.22
C PRO A 16 -12.72 -21.66 -11.96
N GLN A 17 -12.29 -22.90 -12.08
CA GLN A 17 -13.14 -24.05 -11.71
C GLN A 17 -13.52 -23.94 -10.23
N ASN A 18 -14.77 -24.25 -9.90
CA ASN A 18 -15.37 -24.17 -8.56
C ASN A 18 -15.44 -22.74 -7.97
N ALA A 19 -15.49 -21.71 -8.80
CA ALA A 19 -15.62 -20.32 -8.38
C ALA A 19 -17.01 -20.06 -7.75
N ILE A 20 -17.02 -19.43 -6.57
CA ILE A 20 -18.24 -19.04 -5.85
C ILE A 20 -18.36 -17.51 -5.91
N PHE A 21 -19.34 -17.01 -6.68
CA PHE A 21 -19.64 -15.59 -6.83
C PHE A 21 -20.78 -15.09 -5.94
N ASP A 22 -21.56 -16.01 -5.33
CA ASP A 22 -22.56 -15.69 -4.33
C ASP A 22 -22.31 -16.53 -3.06
N ALA A 23 -21.68 -15.90 -2.07
CA ALA A 23 -21.30 -16.55 -0.83
C ALA A 23 -22.50 -16.99 0.04
N ARG A 24 -23.72 -16.47 -0.24
CA ARG A 24 -24.94 -16.91 0.48
C ARG A 24 -25.19 -18.41 0.34
N GLN A 25 -24.71 -19.04 -0.74
CA GLN A 25 -24.78 -20.49 -0.96
C GLN A 25 -24.02 -21.29 0.12
N LEU A 26 -23.04 -20.66 0.78
CA LEU A 26 -22.23 -21.30 1.82
C LEU A 26 -22.88 -21.26 3.20
N GLY A 27 -23.94 -20.44 3.37
CA GLY A 27 -24.54 -20.16 4.66
C GLY A 27 -23.73 -19.19 5.53
N LEU A 28 -24.41 -18.54 6.47
CA LEU A 28 -23.84 -17.49 7.33
C LEU A 28 -22.58 -17.92 8.11
N PRO A 29 -22.52 -19.14 8.74
CA PRO A 29 -21.33 -19.52 9.51
C PRO A 29 -20.06 -19.59 8.65
N ARG A 30 -20.13 -20.15 7.45
CA ARG A 30 -18.97 -20.24 6.54
C ARG A 30 -18.58 -18.87 6.00
N MET A 31 -19.54 -18.00 5.72
CA MET A 31 -19.26 -16.61 5.34
C MET A 31 -18.51 -15.86 6.43
N MET A 32 -18.91 -16.03 7.70
CA MET A 32 -18.22 -15.42 8.85
C MET A 32 -16.79 -15.92 8.99
N ILE A 33 -16.56 -17.24 8.87
CA ILE A 33 -15.21 -17.82 8.90
C ILE A 33 -14.33 -17.23 7.78
N LEU A 34 -14.86 -17.13 6.57
CA LEU A 34 -14.14 -16.50 5.45
C LEU A 34 -13.86 -15.01 5.70
N GLY A 35 -14.82 -14.27 6.27
CA GLY A 35 -14.61 -12.89 6.69
C GLY A 35 -13.48 -12.75 7.71
N VAL A 36 -13.43 -13.63 8.71
CA VAL A 36 -12.33 -13.69 9.68
C VAL A 36 -10.99 -14.04 9.00
N GLN A 37 -10.98 -14.94 8.02
CA GLN A 37 -9.76 -15.23 7.24
C GLN A 37 -9.25 -13.99 6.49
N HIS A 38 -10.13 -13.23 5.85
CA HIS A 38 -9.76 -11.98 5.19
C HIS A 38 -9.29 -10.92 6.18
N LEU A 39 -9.87 -10.86 7.39
CA LEU A 39 -9.41 -9.98 8.47
C LEU A 39 -7.97 -10.34 8.86
N PHE A 40 -7.66 -11.62 9.10
CA PHE A 40 -6.31 -12.03 9.47
C PHE A 40 -5.30 -11.82 8.33
N ALA A 41 -5.70 -11.97 7.08
CA ALA A 41 -4.81 -11.74 5.95
C ALA A 41 -4.36 -10.28 5.87
N MET A 42 -5.27 -9.32 6.09
CA MET A 42 -4.94 -7.89 6.06
C MET A 42 -4.29 -7.38 7.35
N PHE A 43 -4.54 -8.08 8.47
CA PHE A 43 -4.25 -7.57 9.81
C PHE A 43 -2.77 -7.22 10.01
N GLY A 44 -1.87 -8.16 9.66
CA GLY A 44 -0.44 -7.98 9.88
C GLY A 44 0.12 -6.74 9.19
N ALA A 45 -0.24 -6.52 7.93
CA ALA A 45 0.17 -5.35 7.18
C ALA A 45 -0.49 -4.06 7.72
N THR A 46 -1.80 -4.10 8.00
CA THR A 46 -2.56 -2.92 8.44
C THR A 46 -2.07 -2.36 9.77
N VAL A 47 -1.77 -3.20 10.76
CA VAL A 47 -1.33 -2.72 12.08
C VAL A 47 0.14 -2.32 12.12
N LEU A 48 0.94 -2.78 11.18
CA LEU A 48 2.37 -2.48 11.18
C LEU A 48 2.65 -1.03 10.76
N VAL A 49 1.87 -0.46 9.85
CA VAL A 49 2.05 0.94 9.42
C VAL A 49 1.91 1.93 10.58
N PRO A 50 0.84 1.90 11.42
CA PRO A 50 0.76 2.80 12.56
C PRO A 50 1.88 2.58 13.57
N LEU A 51 2.32 1.34 13.82
CA LEU A 51 3.45 1.05 14.70
C LEU A 51 4.77 1.66 14.20
N LEU A 52 4.98 1.70 12.88
CA LEU A 52 6.19 2.26 12.26
C LEU A 52 6.15 3.79 12.17
N THR A 53 4.99 4.38 11.98
CA THR A 53 4.83 5.82 11.84
C THR A 53 4.65 6.54 13.17
N GLY A 54 4.02 5.88 14.15
CA GLY A 54 3.54 6.48 15.39
C GLY A 54 2.07 6.95 15.31
N LEU A 55 1.37 6.61 14.22
CA LEU A 55 -0.07 6.83 14.10
C LEU A 55 -0.84 5.86 15.01
N ASP A 56 -2.12 6.12 15.21
CA ASP A 56 -2.96 5.30 16.08
C ASP A 56 -3.48 4.04 15.38
N VAL A 57 -3.42 2.89 16.09
CA VAL A 57 -3.84 1.58 15.58
C VAL A 57 -5.36 1.50 15.44
N SER A 58 -6.11 2.07 16.41
CA SER A 58 -7.57 2.00 16.42
C SER A 58 -8.15 2.76 15.23
N ILE A 59 -7.65 3.99 14.99
CA ILE A 59 -8.12 4.81 13.87
C ILE A 59 -7.70 4.20 12.53
N THR A 60 -6.54 3.55 12.47
CA THR A 60 -6.09 2.81 11.29
C THR A 60 -7.05 1.66 10.94
N LEU A 61 -7.43 0.85 11.92
CA LEU A 61 -8.39 -0.24 11.72
C LEU A 61 -9.78 0.28 11.33
N LEU A 62 -10.22 1.39 11.96
CA LEU A 62 -11.49 2.04 11.62
C LEU A 62 -11.54 2.41 10.14
N PHE A 63 -10.51 3.11 9.67
CA PHE A 63 -10.50 3.61 8.30
C PHE A 63 -10.07 2.56 7.26
N ALA A 64 -9.39 1.49 7.63
CA ALA A 64 -9.24 0.32 6.77
C ALA A 64 -10.61 -0.32 6.49
N GLY A 65 -11.45 -0.49 7.52
CA GLY A 65 -12.82 -1.00 7.37
C GLY A 65 -13.72 -0.04 6.61
N ILE A 66 -13.82 1.23 7.03
CA ILE A 66 -14.64 2.26 6.37
C ILE A 66 -14.17 2.47 4.93
N GLY A 67 -12.85 2.60 4.69
CA GLY A 67 -12.27 2.76 3.37
C GLY A 67 -12.62 1.62 2.43
N THR A 68 -12.56 0.36 2.92
CA THR A 68 -13.01 -0.81 2.16
C THR A 68 -14.48 -0.72 1.77
N LEU A 69 -15.36 -0.31 2.69
CA LEU A 69 -16.81 -0.15 2.39
C LEU A 69 -17.05 0.97 1.38
N ILE A 70 -16.35 2.11 1.49
CA ILE A 70 -16.41 3.22 0.53
C ILE A 70 -15.93 2.76 -0.85
N PHE A 71 -14.82 2.05 -0.91
CA PHE A 71 -14.29 1.49 -2.15
C PHE A 71 -15.30 0.55 -2.82
N HIS A 72 -15.92 -0.36 -2.05
CA HIS A 72 -16.96 -1.26 -2.58
C HIS A 72 -18.18 -0.48 -3.11
N PHE A 73 -18.60 0.56 -2.41
CA PHE A 73 -19.71 1.42 -2.86
C PHE A 73 -19.37 2.09 -4.20
N ILE A 74 -18.23 2.73 -4.32
CA ILE A 74 -17.80 3.44 -5.53
C ILE A 74 -17.55 2.47 -6.68
N SER A 75 -17.00 1.29 -6.41
CA SER A 75 -16.78 0.22 -7.39
C SER A 75 -18.02 -0.63 -7.67
N LYS A 76 -19.23 -0.14 -7.31
CA LYS A 76 -20.53 -0.79 -7.54
C LYS A 76 -20.66 -2.17 -6.90
N TRP A 77 -20.01 -2.42 -5.77
CA TRP A 77 -20.04 -3.67 -5.02
C TRP A 77 -19.50 -4.90 -5.78
N ASN A 78 -18.75 -4.69 -6.87
CA ASN A 78 -18.33 -5.76 -7.79
C ASN A 78 -16.92 -6.29 -7.50
N VAL A 79 -16.02 -5.45 -6.97
CA VAL A 79 -14.61 -5.78 -6.82
C VAL A 79 -14.34 -6.38 -5.43
N PRO A 80 -13.85 -7.62 -5.32
CA PRO A 80 -13.55 -8.24 -4.05
C PRO A 80 -12.14 -7.84 -3.55
N ALA A 81 -11.90 -6.55 -3.30
CA ALA A 81 -10.68 -6.04 -2.74
C ALA A 81 -10.87 -5.54 -1.31
N PHE A 82 -9.91 -5.77 -0.43
CA PHE A 82 -9.81 -5.14 0.88
C PHE A 82 -8.81 -3.98 0.79
N LEU A 83 -9.12 -2.88 1.46
CA LEU A 83 -8.21 -1.75 1.59
C LEU A 83 -7.63 -1.70 3.01
N GLY A 84 -6.31 -1.58 3.09
CA GLY A 84 -5.63 -1.38 4.36
C GLY A 84 -4.54 -0.32 4.25
N SER A 85 -3.72 -0.16 5.28
CA SER A 85 -2.72 0.90 5.34
C SER A 85 -1.60 0.70 4.32
N SER A 86 -1.25 1.77 3.59
CA SER A 86 -0.23 1.75 2.54
C SER A 86 1.19 1.88 3.11
N PHE A 87 2.06 0.93 2.74
CA PHE A 87 3.49 1.01 3.08
C PHE A 87 4.24 2.04 2.24
N ALA A 88 3.76 2.37 1.06
CA ALA A 88 4.45 3.28 0.15
C ALA A 88 4.63 4.68 0.76
N PHE A 89 3.73 5.11 1.63
CA PHE A 89 3.81 6.41 2.29
C PHE A 89 4.69 6.45 3.55
N LEU A 90 5.24 5.32 4.02
CA LEU A 90 6.06 5.28 5.24
C LEU A 90 7.24 6.26 5.18
N GLY A 91 7.93 6.33 4.02
CA GLY A 91 9.01 7.30 3.81
C GLY A 91 8.53 8.74 3.91
N GLY A 92 7.36 9.04 3.37
CA GLY A 92 6.73 10.36 3.47
C GLY A 92 6.38 10.74 4.91
N TYR A 93 5.79 9.82 5.68
CA TYR A 93 5.51 10.04 7.11
C TYR A 93 6.80 10.29 7.91
N ALA A 94 7.83 9.47 7.70
CA ALA A 94 9.11 9.62 8.40
C ALA A 94 9.77 10.97 8.08
N SER A 95 9.84 11.34 6.81
CA SER A 95 10.43 12.60 6.36
C SER A 95 9.71 13.82 6.92
N VAL A 96 8.37 13.84 6.84
CA VAL A 96 7.59 14.98 7.37
C VAL A 96 7.67 15.06 8.89
N LYS A 97 7.67 13.91 9.58
CA LYS A 97 7.89 13.87 11.03
C LYS A 97 9.24 14.46 11.40
N GLU A 98 10.33 14.07 10.72
CA GLU A 98 11.68 14.61 10.92
C GLU A 98 11.71 16.14 10.68
N MET A 99 11.12 16.61 9.57
CA MET A 99 11.03 18.05 9.27
C MET A 99 10.24 18.85 10.31
N GLY A 100 9.13 18.31 10.79
CA GLY A 100 8.29 18.96 11.80
C GLY A 100 9.00 19.04 13.16
N VAL A 101 9.60 17.95 13.60
CA VAL A 101 10.37 17.91 14.86
C VAL A 101 11.59 18.84 14.81
N ALA A 102 12.28 18.93 13.67
CA ALA A 102 13.38 19.88 13.47
C ALA A 102 12.94 21.34 13.58
N GLN A 103 11.67 21.64 13.32
CA GLN A 103 11.05 22.97 13.51
C GLN A 103 10.44 23.15 14.91
N GLY A 104 10.65 22.22 15.84
CA GLY A 104 10.19 22.29 17.22
C GLY A 104 8.76 21.82 17.46
N LEU A 105 8.12 21.15 16.50
CA LEU A 105 6.80 20.56 16.67
C LEU A 105 6.86 19.27 17.49
N SER A 106 5.74 18.93 18.16
CA SER A 106 5.56 17.59 18.71
C SER A 106 5.50 16.55 17.59
N GLU A 107 5.90 15.31 17.86
CA GLU A 107 5.81 14.22 16.88
C GLU A 107 4.37 14.01 16.39
N THR A 108 3.38 14.17 17.28
CA THR A 108 1.96 14.03 16.92
C THR A 108 1.55 15.09 15.91
N LEU A 109 1.82 16.36 16.17
CA LEU A 109 1.48 17.43 15.23
C LEU A 109 2.23 17.31 13.90
N ALA A 110 3.50 16.88 13.92
CA ALA A 110 4.27 16.61 12.71
C ALA A 110 3.62 15.49 11.87
N LEU A 111 3.07 14.45 12.50
CA LEU A 111 2.33 13.38 11.82
C LEU A 111 0.98 13.88 11.27
N ASP A 112 0.30 14.81 11.93
CA ASP A 112 -0.92 15.43 11.39
C ASP A 112 -0.62 16.22 10.12
N TYR A 113 0.53 16.93 10.06
CA TYR A 113 1.02 17.52 8.81
C TYR A 113 1.25 16.47 7.73
N ALA A 114 1.83 15.30 8.06
CA ALA A 114 2.00 14.22 7.11
C ALA A 114 0.65 13.68 6.62
N CYS A 115 -0.34 13.55 7.50
CA CYS A 115 -1.71 13.17 7.14
C CYS A 115 -2.35 14.17 6.19
N LEU A 116 -2.10 15.49 6.35
CA LEU A 116 -2.53 16.50 5.38
C LEU A 116 -1.90 16.24 3.99
N GLY A 117 -0.61 15.98 3.93
CA GLY A 117 0.08 15.62 2.68
C GLY A 117 -0.52 14.40 2.00
N VAL A 118 -0.84 13.36 2.79
CA VAL A 118 -1.49 12.12 2.29
C VAL A 118 -2.93 12.38 1.84
N ALA A 119 -3.68 13.22 2.55
CA ALA A 119 -5.02 13.61 2.10
C ALA A 119 -4.97 14.30 0.72
N CYS A 120 -3.99 15.18 0.51
CA CYS A 120 -3.73 15.80 -0.80
C CYS A 120 -3.27 14.78 -1.85
N ALA A 121 -2.45 13.78 -1.47
CA ALA A 121 -2.09 12.67 -2.34
C ALA A 121 -3.32 11.86 -2.78
N GLY A 122 -4.29 11.62 -1.88
CA GLY A 122 -5.58 11.03 -2.20
C GLY A 122 -6.35 11.79 -3.29
N LEU A 123 -6.23 13.14 -3.34
CA LEU A 123 -6.85 13.93 -4.40
C LEU A 123 -6.22 13.70 -5.78
N MET A 124 -4.93 13.30 -5.85
CA MET A 124 -4.28 12.94 -7.11
C MET A 124 -4.94 11.74 -7.79
N TYR A 125 -5.49 10.82 -7.01
CA TYR A 125 -6.24 9.69 -7.56
C TYR A 125 -7.48 10.14 -8.35
N PHE A 126 -8.16 11.21 -7.91
CA PHE A 126 -9.29 11.78 -8.68
C PHE A 126 -8.83 12.38 -10.00
N VAL A 127 -7.70 13.09 -9.98
CA VAL A 127 -7.12 13.63 -11.21
C VAL A 127 -6.78 12.49 -12.18
N MET A 128 -6.12 11.45 -11.70
CA MET A 128 -5.77 10.28 -12.51
C MET A 128 -7.01 9.52 -12.98
N ALA A 129 -8.01 9.34 -12.14
CA ALA A 129 -9.28 8.71 -12.51
C ALA A 129 -10.01 9.50 -13.61
N ALA A 130 -10.04 10.83 -13.51
CA ALA A 130 -10.62 11.69 -14.54
C ALA A 130 -9.84 11.62 -15.86
N LEU A 131 -8.50 11.65 -15.80
CA LEU A 131 -7.64 11.49 -16.98
C LEU A 131 -7.84 10.12 -17.65
N ILE A 132 -7.88 9.04 -16.86
CA ILE A 132 -8.11 7.68 -17.36
C ILE A 132 -9.50 7.56 -17.99
N LYS A 133 -10.52 8.14 -17.37
CA LYS A 133 -11.88 8.15 -17.91
C LYS A 133 -11.97 8.90 -19.26
N SER A 134 -11.24 10.02 -19.36
CA SER A 134 -11.30 10.89 -20.56
C SER A 134 -10.42 10.41 -21.71
N PHE A 135 -9.21 9.92 -21.41
CA PHE A 135 -8.19 9.59 -22.41
C PHE A 135 -7.92 8.09 -22.55
N GLY A 136 -8.45 7.28 -21.64
CA GLY A 136 -8.24 5.84 -21.60
C GLY A 136 -6.96 5.41 -20.88
N VAL A 137 -6.99 4.20 -20.30
CA VAL A 137 -5.91 3.63 -19.48
C VAL A 137 -4.57 3.63 -20.22
N LYS A 138 -4.53 3.12 -21.47
CA LYS A 138 -3.28 2.96 -22.25
C LYS A 138 -2.53 4.27 -22.47
N LYS A 139 -3.26 5.37 -22.72
CA LYS A 139 -2.66 6.66 -23.01
C LYS A 139 -2.05 7.29 -21.77
N ILE A 140 -2.71 7.13 -20.64
CA ILE A 140 -2.25 7.72 -19.36
C ILE A 140 -1.04 6.95 -18.82
N LEU A 141 -1.05 5.61 -18.82
CA LEU A 141 0.08 4.80 -18.36
C LEU A 141 1.37 5.05 -19.17
N HIS A 142 1.25 5.54 -20.38
CA HIS A 142 2.40 5.93 -21.20
C HIS A 142 3.26 7.04 -20.56
N TYR A 143 2.67 7.93 -19.75
CA TYR A 143 3.39 9.01 -19.07
C TYR A 143 4.04 8.58 -17.75
N PHE A 144 3.63 7.45 -17.18
CA PHE A 144 4.16 6.89 -15.95
C PHE A 144 4.77 5.50 -16.19
N PRO A 145 5.87 5.45 -16.98
CA PRO A 145 6.44 4.18 -17.38
C PRO A 145 7.14 3.48 -16.21
N PRO A 146 7.24 2.16 -16.25
CA PRO A 146 7.91 1.35 -15.24
C PRO A 146 9.36 1.74 -14.97
N VAL A 147 10.04 2.36 -15.94
CA VAL A 147 11.40 2.90 -15.76
C VAL A 147 11.46 4.03 -14.73
N VAL A 148 10.34 4.67 -14.40
CA VAL A 148 10.22 5.68 -13.35
C VAL A 148 9.67 5.05 -12.08
N THR A 149 8.53 4.37 -12.18
CA THR A 149 7.82 3.83 -11.01
C THR A 149 8.57 2.68 -10.34
N GLY A 150 9.21 1.80 -11.10
CA GLY A 150 10.00 0.70 -10.57
C GLY A 150 11.12 1.17 -9.63
N PRO A 151 12.04 2.05 -10.09
CA PRO A 151 13.10 2.59 -9.23
C PRO A 151 12.58 3.37 -8.02
N ILE A 152 11.46 4.10 -8.12
CA ILE A 152 10.85 4.77 -6.95
C ILE A 152 10.43 3.73 -5.90
N VAL A 153 9.76 2.65 -6.30
CA VAL A 153 9.33 1.58 -5.39
C VAL A 153 10.54 0.85 -4.78
N ILE A 154 11.60 0.60 -5.57
CA ILE A 154 12.86 0.06 -5.04
C ILE A 154 13.43 0.98 -3.96
N ALA A 155 13.49 2.28 -4.24
CA ALA A 155 14.05 3.28 -3.33
C ALA A 155 13.27 3.37 -2.02
N ILE A 156 11.93 3.28 -2.05
CA ILE A 156 11.09 3.28 -0.85
C ILE A 156 11.54 2.19 0.14
N GLY A 157 11.65 0.95 -0.32
CA GLY A 157 12.06 -0.15 0.56
C GLY A 157 13.50 0.01 1.08
N LEU A 158 14.43 0.48 0.24
CA LEU A 158 15.83 0.68 0.64
C LEU A 158 16.02 1.83 1.63
N VAL A 159 15.32 2.95 1.45
CA VAL A 159 15.37 4.11 2.34
C VAL A 159 14.85 3.76 3.74
N LEU A 160 13.82 2.94 3.82
CA LEU A 160 13.21 2.52 5.09
C LEU A 160 14.04 1.45 5.83
N SER A 161 14.96 0.76 5.14
CA SER A 161 15.74 -0.34 5.74
C SER A 161 16.55 0.08 6.98
N GLY A 162 17.06 1.32 7.02
CA GLY A 162 17.78 1.85 8.17
C GLY A 162 16.95 1.87 9.44
N SER A 163 15.69 2.29 9.36
CA SER A 163 14.75 2.29 10.49
C SER A 163 14.49 0.86 11.01
N ALA A 164 14.32 -0.10 10.10
CA ALA A 164 14.14 -1.49 10.49
C ALA A 164 15.37 -2.07 11.18
N ILE A 165 16.58 -1.77 10.70
CA ILE A 165 17.84 -2.18 11.35
C ILE A 165 17.94 -1.58 12.76
N ASN A 166 17.65 -0.29 12.92
CA ASN A 166 17.66 0.35 14.24
C ASN A 166 16.71 -0.35 15.22
N ASN A 167 15.52 -0.71 14.79
CA ASN A 167 14.58 -1.48 15.60
C ASN A 167 15.11 -2.89 15.94
N CYS A 168 15.76 -3.58 14.99
CA CYS A 168 16.36 -4.89 15.22
C CYS A 168 17.50 -4.85 16.28
N GLN A 169 18.25 -3.74 16.33
CA GLN A 169 19.36 -3.58 17.27
C GLN A 169 18.93 -3.62 18.74
N THR A 170 17.66 -3.38 19.04
CA THR A 170 17.14 -3.47 20.41
C THR A 170 17.18 -4.91 20.95
N ASN A 171 16.92 -5.92 20.12
CA ASN A 171 17.11 -7.34 20.43
C ASN A 171 17.13 -8.18 19.13
N TRP A 172 18.34 -8.49 18.66
CA TRP A 172 18.53 -9.29 17.43
C TRP A 172 17.90 -10.69 17.50
N LEU A 173 17.82 -11.31 18.67
CA LEU A 173 17.21 -12.64 18.79
C LEU A 173 15.74 -12.60 18.38
N LEU A 174 14.97 -11.65 18.92
CA LEU A 174 13.56 -11.47 18.58
C LEU A 174 13.36 -11.10 17.11
N ALA A 175 14.23 -10.22 16.58
CA ALA A 175 14.20 -9.85 15.17
C ALA A 175 14.44 -11.06 14.26
N ILE A 176 15.45 -11.89 14.55
CA ILE A 176 15.75 -13.09 13.76
C ILE A 176 14.60 -14.11 13.86
N ILE A 177 14.00 -14.30 15.03
CA ILE A 177 12.83 -15.17 15.20
C ILE A 177 11.67 -14.70 14.30
N ALA A 178 11.39 -13.39 14.29
CA ALA A 178 10.36 -12.82 13.41
C ALA A 178 10.68 -13.09 11.94
N ILE A 179 11.90 -12.77 11.50
CA ILE A 179 12.37 -12.97 10.11
C ILE A 179 12.23 -14.44 9.70
N VAL A 180 12.78 -15.35 10.50
CA VAL A 180 12.75 -16.80 10.20
C VAL A 180 11.32 -17.31 10.13
N THR A 181 10.47 -16.89 11.06
CA THR A 181 9.05 -17.30 11.06
C THR A 181 8.34 -16.84 9.80
N VAL A 182 8.54 -15.58 9.37
CA VAL A 182 7.95 -15.06 8.12
C VAL A 182 8.44 -15.88 6.92
N ILE A 183 9.75 -16.13 6.81
CA ILE A 183 10.32 -16.87 5.69
C ILE A 183 9.80 -18.30 5.66
N VAL A 184 9.84 -19.03 6.79
CA VAL A 184 9.38 -20.41 6.90
C VAL A 184 7.89 -20.52 6.55
N SER A 185 7.07 -19.61 7.09
CA SER A 185 5.63 -19.57 6.81
C SER A 185 5.32 -19.27 5.34
N SER A 186 6.09 -18.37 4.71
CA SER A 186 5.90 -18.01 3.30
C SER A 186 6.33 -19.11 2.34
N VAL A 187 7.47 -19.78 2.61
CA VAL A 187 8.09 -20.72 1.69
C VAL A 187 7.56 -22.13 1.86
N TRP A 188 7.50 -22.61 3.10
CA TRP A 188 7.07 -23.99 3.42
C TRP A 188 5.65 -24.10 3.94
N GLY A 189 5.02 -22.97 4.30
CA GLY A 189 3.64 -22.93 4.75
C GLY A 189 2.65 -23.44 3.70
N LYS A 190 1.55 -24.02 4.18
CA LYS A 190 0.42 -24.50 3.34
C LYS A 190 -0.88 -23.85 3.80
N GLY A 191 -1.81 -23.66 2.88
CA GLY A 191 -3.11 -23.11 3.17
C GLY A 191 -3.01 -21.69 3.75
N ILE A 192 -3.67 -21.46 4.88
CA ILE A 192 -3.75 -20.14 5.52
C ILE A 192 -2.38 -19.66 6.06
N ILE A 193 -1.52 -20.58 6.51
CA ILE A 193 -0.18 -20.26 7.03
C ILE A 193 0.65 -19.50 5.99
N LYS A 194 0.55 -19.90 4.73
CA LYS A 194 1.24 -19.24 3.61
C LYS A 194 0.68 -17.83 3.31
N ILE A 195 -0.56 -17.57 3.69
CA ILE A 195 -1.24 -16.29 3.40
C ILE A 195 -0.96 -15.23 4.48
N ILE A 196 -0.72 -15.66 5.74
CA ILE A 196 -0.54 -14.76 6.88
C ILE A 196 0.88 -14.80 7.49
N PRO A 197 1.96 -14.83 6.68
CA PRO A 197 3.32 -15.04 7.20
C PRO A 197 3.78 -13.90 8.11
N VAL A 198 3.44 -12.67 7.76
CA VAL A 198 3.76 -11.47 8.53
C VAL A 198 3.12 -11.52 9.92
N LEU A 199 1.83 -11.85 9.98
CA LEU A 199 1.11 -12.01 11.24
C LEU A 199 1.72 -13.10 12.12
N LEU A 200 2.11 -14.24 11.52
CA LEU A 200 2.75 -15.33 12.26
C LEU A 200 4.12 -14.90 12.80
N GLY A 201 4.92 -14.17 12.01
CA GLY A 201 6.20 -13.63 12.45
C GLY A 201 6.05 -12.71 13.65
N VAL A 202 5.05 -11.83 13.60
CA VAL A 202 4.69 -10.95 14.72
C VAL A 202 4.29 -11.77 15.95
N ILE A 203 3.30 -12.68 15.83
CA ILE A 203 2.78 -13.44 16.97
C ILE A 203 3.86 -14.28 17.62
N VAL A 204 4.64 -15.04 16.85
CA VAL A 204 5.67 -15.93 17.41
C VAL A 204 6.76 -15.13 18.14
N SER A 205 7.28 -14.08 17.50
CA SER A 205 8.30 -13.22 18.11
C SER A 205 7.77 -12.52 19.37
N TYR A 206 6.53 -12.00 19.32
CA TYR A 206 5.90 -11.30 20.43
C TYR A 206 5.64 -12.23 21.63
N VAL A 207 5.14 -13.46 21.37
CA VAL A 207 4.95 -14.47 22.43
C VAL A 207 6.29 -14.83 23.10
N ILE A 208 7.36 -15.00 22.32
CA ILE A 208 8.69 -15.27 22.87
C ILE A 208 9.19 -14.08 23.68
N ALA A 209 9.01 -12.85 23.22
CA ALA A 209 9.35 -11.64 23.97
C ALA A 209 8.61 -11.56 25.31
N ALA A 210 7.31 -11.90 25.31
CA ALA A 210 6.52 -11.96 26.53
C ALA A 210 7.03 -13.04 27.50
N CYS A 211 7.41 -14.23 26.99
CA CYS A 211 8.02 -15.29 27.81
C CYS A 211 9.40 -14.89 28.36
N MET A 212 10.13 -14.04 27.68
CA MET A 212 11.42 -13.48 28.13
C MET A 212 11.25 -12.34 29.14
N GLY A 213 10.04 -11.86 29.39
CA GLY A 213 9.75 -10.73 30.28
C GLY A 213 10.10 -9.36 29.68
N GLU A 214 10.26 -9.25 28.37
CA GLU A 214 10.56 -7.98 27.68
C GLU A 214 9.33 -7.14 27.37
N VAL A 215 8.13 -7.62 27.74
CA VAL A 215 6.86 -6.92 27.50
C VAL A 215 6.23 -6.52 28.81
N ASP A 216 6.05 -5.21 29.01
CA ASP A 216 5.27 -4.70 30.12
C ASP A 216 3.78 -4.68 29.76
N PHE A 217 2.99 -5.54 30.41
CA PHE A 217 1.55 -5.62 30.22
C PHE A 217 0.73 -4.68 31.12
N ALA A 218 1.35 -3.84 31.95
CA ALA A 218 0.62 -2.92 32.83
C ALA A 218 -0.35 -2.00 32.05
N PRO A 219 0.07 -1.36 30.90
CA PRO A 219 -0.84 -0.52 30.13
C PRO A 219 -2.04 -1.28 29.53
N LEU A 220 -1.88 -2.59 29.25
CA LEU A 220 -2.98 -3.44 28.81
C LEU A 220 -4.06 -3.60 29.89
N GLY A 221 -3.63 -3.65 31.18
CA GLY A 221 -4.55 -3.70 32.33
C GLY A 221 -5.42 -2.46 32.43
N GLU A 222 -4.85 -1.30 32.19
CA GLU A 222 -5.50 0.02 32.31
C GLU A 222 -6.38 0.38 31.11
N ALA A 223 -6.10 -0.19 29.93
CA ALA A 223 -6.83 0.09 28.71
C ALA A 223 -8.32 -0.34 28.80
N ALA A 224 -9.22 0.52 28.31
CA ALA A 224 -10.65 0.24 28.29
C ALA A 224 -11.01 -0.84 27.24
N TRP A 225 -12.09 -1.58 27.49
CA TRP A 225 -12.62 -2.55 26.51
C TRP A 225 -13.34 -1.88 25.35
N VAL A 226 -13.97 -0.71 25.60
CA VAL A 226 -14.71 0.05 24.59
C VAL A 226 -14.28 1.52 24.67
N GLY A 227 -13.96 2.11 23.52
CA GLY A 227 -13.57 3.51 23.40
C GLY A 227 -13.85 4.04 22.00
N PHE A 228 -13.96 5.36 21.86
CA PHE A 228 -14.11 6.00 20.57
C PHE A 228 -12.71 6.26 19.96
N PRO A 229 -12.42 5.79 18.75
CA PRO A 229 -11.06 5.80 18.21
C PRO A 229 -10.61 7.15 17.62
N ILE A 230 -11.51 8.13 17.47
CA ILE A 230 -11.17 9.41 16.85
C ILE A 230 -10.90 10.46 17.94
N GLU A 231 -9.69 11.01 17.97
CA GLU A 231 -9.29 12.12 18.82
C GLU A 231 -9.14 13.37 17.94
N LYS A 232 -9.78 14.49 18.33
CA LYS A 232 -9.76 15.72 17.54
C LYS A 232 -8.34 16.25 17.34
N GLU A 233 -7.50 16.12 18.36
CA GLU A 233 -6.12 16.57 18.42
C GLU A 233 -5.19 15.78 17.47
N ARG A 234 -5.65 14.64 16.92
CA ARG A 234 -4.93 13.80 15.97
C ARG A 234 -5.53 13.83 14.57
N THR A 235 -6.11 14.95 14.20
CA THR A 235 -6.71 15.14 12.89
C THR A 235 -6.05 16.31 12.16
N ILE A 236 -6.22 16.41 10.84
CA ILE A 236 -5.68 17.54 10.09
C ILE A 236 -6.20 18.92 10.56
N TRP A 237 -7.25 18.98 11.37
CA TRP A 237 -7.75 20.24 11.97
C TRP A 237 -6.68 20.88 12.88
N ALA A 238 -5.89 20.10 13.60
CA ALA A 238 -4.78 20.60 14.40
C ALA A 238 -3.73 21.36 13.54
N VAL A 239 -3.53 20.91 12.30
CA VAL A 239 -2.64 21.58 11.34
C VAL A 239 -3.14 22.98 10.98
N PHE A 240 -4.44 23.12 10.72
CA PHE A 240 -5.03 24.42 10.39
C PHE A 240 -5.03 25.37 11.59
N GLU A 241 -5.23 24.85 12.80
CA GLU A 241 -5.13 25.63 14.04
C GLU A 241 -3.69 26.12 14.27
N HIS A 242 -2.67 25.32 13.96
CA HIS A 242 -1.26 25.71 14.06
C HIS A 242 -0.84 26.75 13.00
N GLY A 243 -1.39 26.67 11.78
CA GLY A 243 -1.30 27.71 10.75
C GLY A 243 0.05 27.89 10.04
N ASN A 244 1.02 26.93 10.13
CA ASN A 244 2.30 27.03 9.42
C ASN A 244 2.15 26.65 7.93
N THR A 245 1.86 27.65 7.08
CA THR A 245 1.63 27.47 5.64
C THR A 245 2.87 26.95 4.90
N SER A 246 4.08 27.35 5.31
CA SER A 246 5.33 26.87 4.68
C SER A 246 5.50 25.37 4.89
N LEU A 247 5.27 24.89 6.12
CA LEU A 247 5.34 23.46 6.43
C LEU A 247 4.22 22.69 5.74
N MET A 248 3.00 23.22 5.65
CA MET A 248 1.91 22.62 4.88
C MET A 248 2.32 22.38 3.42
N LEU A 249 2.89 23.40 2.77
CA LEU A 249 3.31 23.29 1.38
C LEU A 249 4.46 22.28 1.21
N SER A 250 5.46 22.34 2.08
CA SER A 250 6.58 21.38 2.08
C SER A 250 6.09 19.93 2.21
N THR A 251 5.15 19.70 3.12
CA THR A 251 4.56 18.39 3.36
C THR A 251 3.78 17.87 2.14
N ILE A 252 2.95 18.72 1.53
CA ILE A 252 2.20 18.37 0.32
C ILE A 252 3.18 18.00 -0.81
N LEU A 253 4.22 18.80 -1.02
CA LEU A 253 5.22 18.53 -2.07
C LEU A 253 6.08 17.31 -1.78
N ALA A 254 6.34 17.00 -0.51
CA ALA A 254 7.08 15.80 -0.12
C ALA A 254 6.29 14.50 -0.33
N ILE A 255 5.00 14.51 -0.04
CA ILE A 255 4.17 13.29 -0.03
C ILE A 255 3.42 13.06 -1.34
N MET A 256 2.91 14.13 -1.97
CA MET A 256 2.04 14.03 -3.15
C MET A 256 2.66 13.23 -4.33
N PRO A 257 3.98 13.33 -4.63
CA PRO A 257 4.60 12.52 -5.69
C PRO A 257 4.55 11.00 -5.44
N ILE A 258 4.46 10.58 -4.17
CA ILE A 258 4.36 9.15 -3.80
C ILE A 258 3.06 8.53 -4.34
N ALA A 259 2.01 9.35 -4.49
CA ALA A 259 0.73 8.91 -5.05
C ALA A 259 0.87 8.26 -6.44
N PHE A 260 1.85 8.65 -7.25
CA PHE A 260 2.05 8.01 -8.55
C PHE A 260 2.48 6.54 -8.42
N ALA A 261 3.33 6.24 -7.43
CA ALA A 261 3.74 4.86 -7.17
C ALA A 261 2.56 4.01 -6.68
N THR A 262 1.75 4.54 -5.76
CA THR A 262 0.59 3.82 -5.22
C THR A 262 -0.55 3.68 -6.22
N ILE A 263 -0.74 4.63 -7.13
CA ILE A 263 -1.67 4.50 -8.27
C ILE A 263 -1.23 3.34 -9.17
N MET A 264 0.07 3.18 -9.44
CA MET A 264 0.58 2.05 -10.23
C MET A 264 0.43 0.72 -9.49
N GLU A 265 0.67 0.69 -8.19
CA GLU A 265 0.40 -0.46 -7.32
C GLU A 265 -1.07 -0.87 -7.41
N HIS A 266 -2.00 0.08 -7.24
CA HIS A 266 -3.44 -0.15 -7.39
C HIS A 266 -3.81 -0.77 -8.74
N ILE A 267 -3.23 -0.27 -9.83
CA ILE A 267 -3.47 -0.82 -11.18
C ILE A 267 -2.97 -2.27 -11.26
N GLY A 268 -1.81 -2.56 -10.69
CA GLY A 268 -1.25 -3.91 -10.59
C GLY A 268 -2.17 -4.86 -9.81
N ASP A 269 -2.68 -4.40 -8.67
CA ASP A 269 -3.61 -5.17 -7.84
C ASP A 269 -4.92 -5.44 -8.56
N MET A 270 -5.48 -4.44 -9.27
CA MET A 270 -6.69 -4.64 -10.06
C MET A 270 -6.49 -5.67 -11.19
N LEU A 271 -5.31 -5.71 -11.80
CA LEU A 271 -4.95 -6.75 -12.78
C LEU A 271 -4.83 -8.13 -12.11
N ALA A 272 -4.20 -8.21 -10.93
CA ALA A 272 -4.04 -9.45 -10.19
C ALA A 272 -5.39 -10.02 -9.73
N ILE A 273 -6.27 -9.16 -9.18
CA ILE A 273 -7.63 -9.53 -8.77
C ILE A 273 -8.44 -9.96 -10.01
N SER A 274 -8.37 -9.21 -11.13
CA SER A 274 -9.05 -9.57 -12.38
C SER A 274 -8.63 -10.96 -12.88
N SER A 275 -7.33 -11.24 -12.84
CA SER A 275 -6.78 -12.55 -13.23
C SER A 275 -7.23 -13.68 -12.29
N THR A 276 -7.27 -13.40 -10.98
CA THR A 276 -7.65 -14.40 -9.95
C THR A 276 -9.15 -14.73 -10.02
N VAL A 277 -9.98 -13.71 -10.25
CA VAL A 277 -11.45 -13.85 -10.27
C VAL A 277 -11.97 -14.32 -11.63
N GLY A 278 -11.20 -14.09 -12.69
CA GLY A 278 -11.62 -14.36 -14.07
C GLY A 278 -12.56 -13.27 -14.64
N LYS A 279 -12.50 -12.03 -14.12
CA LYS A 279 -13.31 -10.90 -14.58
C LYS A 279 -12.47 -9.67 -14.84
N ASP A 280 -12.81 -8.88 -15.87
CA ASP A 280 -12.09 -7.66 -16.22
C ASP A 280 -12.59 -6.45 -15.42
N PHE A 281 -12.03 -6.24 -14.23
CA PHE A 281 -12.37 -5.10 -13.38
C PHE A 281 -11.80 -3.75 -13.86
N LEU A 282 -10.89 -3.77 -14.82
CA LEU A 282 -10.40 -2.53 -15.44
C LEU A 282 -11.42 -1.93 -16.40
N SER A 283 -12.25 -2.80 -17.02
CA SER A 283 -13.35 -2.39 -17.90
C SER A 283 -14.65 -2.18 -17.14
N GLU A 284 -15.00 -3.08 -16.21
CA GLU A 284 -16.22 -3.02 -15.40
C GLU A 284 -15.93 -3.46 -13.94
N PRO A 285 -16.12 -2.58 -12.96
CA PRO A 285 -16.77 -1.26 -12.97
C PRO A 285 -15.94 -0.15 -13.63
N GLY A 286 -14.71 -0.44 -14.04
CA GLY A 286 -13.78 0.47 -14.67
C GLY A 286 -12.72 1.01 -13.71
N LEU A 287 -11.47 1.06 -14.20
CA LEU A 287 -10.31 1.50 -13.42
C LEU A 287 -10.50 2.91 -12.82
N HIS A 288 -11.20 3.81 -13.51
CA HIS A 288 -11.49 5.14 -12.98
C HIS A 288 -12.32 5.10 -11.69
N ARG A 289 -13.23 4.11 -11.52
CA ARG A 289 -14.02 3.96 -10.30
C ARG A 289 -13.21 3.36 -9.16
N THR A 290 -12.40 2.35 -9.45
CA THR A 290 -11.57 1.72 -8.42
C THR A 290 -10.52 2.71 -7.90
N LEU A 291 -9.88 3.49 -8.78
CA LEU A 291 -9.00 4.59 -8.39
C LEU A 291 -9.72 5.67 -7.58
N THR A 292 -10.93 6.07 -8.00
CA THR A 292 -11.72 7.03 -7.21
C THR A 292 -12.03 6.47 -5.82
N GLY A 293 -12.37 5.18 -5.71
CA GLY A 293 -12.65 4.53 -4.43
C GLY A 293 -11.45 4.52 -3.50
N ASP A 294 -10.28 4.19 -4.03
CA ASP A 294 -9.01 4.17 -3.29
C ASP A 294 -8.61 5.59 -2.85
N GLY A 295 -8.69 6.57 -3.75
CA GLY A 295 -8.40 7.98 -3.45
C GLY A 295 -9.34 8.58 -2.39
N VAL A 296 -10.66 8.29 -2.44
CA VAL A 296 -11.63 8.71 -1.40
C VAL A 296 -11.29 8.08 -0.07
N ALA A 297 -11.03 6.76 -0.06
CA ALA A 297 -10.69 6.04 1.16
C ALA A 297 -9.41 6.62 1.80
N THR A 298 -8.36 6.85 0.99
CA THR A 298 -7.10 7.47 1.43
C THR A 298 -7.32 8.89 1.96
N ALA A 299 -8.01 9.75 1.21
CA ALA A 299 -8.23 11.14 1.62
C ALA A 299 -9.03 11.23 2.92
N ILE A 300 -10.13 10.48 3.04
CA ILE A 300 -10.95 10.50 4.25
C ILE A 300 -10.17 9.92 5.44
N ALA A 301 -9.48 8.80 5.28
CA ALA A 301 -8.68 8.21 6.34
C ALA A 301 -7.67 9.22 6.91
N SER A 302 -6.93 9.88 6.03
CA SER A 302 -5.89 10.82 6.42
C SER A 302 -6.45 12.12 7.04
N VAL A 303 -7.64 12.57 6.63
CA VAL A 303 -8.33 13.72 7.29
C VAL A 303 -8.54 13.44 8.78
N PHE A 304 -8.79 12.20 9.15
CA PHE A 304 -9.00 11.79 10.54
C PHE A 304 -7.75 11.23 11.22
N GLY A 305 -6.55 11.41 10.66
CA GLY A 305 -5.29 10.98 11.28
C GLY A 305 -4.96 9.49 11.08
N ALA A 306 -5.66 8.79 10.20
CA ALA A 306 -5.30 7.45 9.80
C ALA A 306 -4.29 7.47 8.62
N PRO A 307 -3.49 6.41 8.44
CA PRO A 307 -2.61 6.31 7.29
C PRO A 307 -3.39 6.18 5.97
N ALA A 308 -2.68 6.44 4.85
CA ALA A 308 -3.21 6.18 3.51
C ALA A 308 -3.75 4.76 3.39
N ASN A 309 -4.84 4.58 2.68
CA ASN A 309 -5.35 3.27 2.29
C ASN A 309 -4.79 2.85 0.92
N THR A 310 -4.71 1.54 0.69
CA THR A 310 -4.42 0.93 -0.61
C THR A 310 -5.04 -0.46 -0.68
N THR A 311 -5.20 -0.99 -1.90
CA THR A 311 -5.66 -2.36 -2.11
C THR A 311 -4.63 -3.38 -1.64
N TYR A 312 -5.09 -4.52 -1.07
CA TYR A 312 -4.20 -5.53 -0.48
C TYR A 312 -4.11 -6.80 -1.31
N GLY A 313 -2.90 -7.10 -1.76
CA GLY A 313 -2.55 -8.34 -2.45
C GLY A 313 -2.70 -9.59 -1.58
N GLU A 314 -2.50 -9.48 -0.26
CA GLU A 314 -2.69 -10.56 0.71
C GLU A 314 -4.12 -11.11 0.67
N ASN A 315 -5.10 -10.24 0.57
CA ASN A 315 -6.50 -10.65 0.46
C ASN A 315 -6.79 -11.32 -0.88
N THR A 316 -6.08 -10.97 -1.96
CA THR A 316 -6.12 -11.69 -3.24
C THR A 316 -5.59 -13.12 -3.09
N GLY A 317 -4.61 -13.34 -2.21
CA GLY A 317 -4.15 -14.68 -1.82
C GLY A 317 -5.25 -15.54 -1.20
N VAL A 318 -6.08 -14.96 -0.31
CA VAL A 318 -7.26 -15.65 0.27
C VAL A 318 -8.28 -15.98 -0.81
N LEU A 319 -8.59 -15.04 -1.72
CA LEU A 319 -9.48 -15.29 -2.86
C LEU A 319 -8.99 -16.48 -3.70
N ASN A 320 -7.70 -16.53 -3.98
CA ASN A 320 -7.12 -17.61 -4.77
C ASN A 320 -7.21 -18.98 -4.08
N LEU A 321 -7.03 -19.02 -2.75
CA LEU A 321 -7.12 -20.24 -1.96
C LEU A 321 -8.56 -20.74 -1.82
N THR A 322 -9.48 -19.85 -1.49
CA THR A 322 -10.86 -20.20 -1.14
C THR A 322 -11.77 -20.34 -2.37
N LYS A 323 -11.38 -19.70 -3.50
CA LYS A 323 -12.20 -19.56 -4.72
C LYS A 323 -13.57 -18.90 -4.47
N VAL A 324 -13.70 -18.16 -3.36
CA VAL A 324 -14.92 -17.39 -3.03
C VAL A 324 -14.67 -15.93 -3.37
N PHE A 325 -15.32 -15.46 -4.42
CA PHE A 325 -15.09 -14.14 -5.01
C PHE A 325 -16.22 -13.12 -4.74
N ASP A 326 -17.15 -13.47 -3.84
CA ASP A 326 -18.22 -12.53 -3.44
C ASP A 326 -17.65 -11.42 -2.55
N PRO A 327 -17.75 -10.13 -2.94
CA PRO A 327 -17.32 -9.01 -2.11
C PRO A 327 -17.98 -8.93 -0.73
N LYS A 328 -19.10 -9.64 -0.51
CA LYS A 328 -19.77 -9.70 0.81
C LYS A 328 -18.86 -10.26 1.89
N VAL A 329 -18.01 -11.24 1.56
CA VAL A 329 -17.09 -11.83 2.53
C VAL A 329 -16.05 -10.81 2.99
N ILE A 330 -15.56 -9.99 2.06
CA ILE A 330 -14.61 -8.91 2.38
C ILE A 330 -15.27 -7.81 3.21
N ARG A 331 -16.57 -7.50 2.95
CA ARG A 331 -17.32 -6.54 3.79
C ARG A 331 -17.50 -7.04 5.21
N ILE A 332 -17.64 -8.35 5.43
CA ILE A 332 -17.64 -8.92 6.78
C ILE A 332 -16.30 -8.63 7.47
N ALA A 333 -15.16 -8.85 6.79
CA ALA A 333 -13.85 -8.51 7.33
C ALA A 333 -13.72 -7.00 7.64
N ALA A 334 -14.25 -6.13 6.77
CA ALA A 334 -14.26 -4.68 6.99
C ALA A 334 -15.10 -4.30 8.23
N CYS A 335 -16.28 -4.87 8.40
CA CYS A 335 -17.09 -4.66 9.60
C CYS A 335 -16.39 -5.16 10.87
N LEU A 336 -15.72 -6.31 10.81
CA LEU A 336 -14.93 -6.82 11.95
C LEU A 336 -13.76 -5.90 12.28
N ALA A 337 -13.06 -5.34 11.29
CA ALA A 337 -12.00 -4.35 11.52
C ALA A 337 -12.55 -3.09 12.21
N ILE A 338 -13.71 -2.59 11.78
CA ILE A 338 -14.41 -1.47 12.43
C ILE A 338 -14.72 -1.81 13.89
N ILE A 339 -15.26 -2.99 14.17
CA ILE A 339 -15.58 -3.42 15.55
C ILE A 339 -14.30 -3.44 16.42
N LEU A 340 -13.20 -4.00 15.89
CA LEU A 340 -11.93 -4.03 16.62
C LEU A 340 -11.36 -2.64 16.90
N ALA A 341 -11.63 -1.66 16.03
CA ALA A 341 -11.21 -0.28 16.21
C ALA A 341 -11.79 0.37 17.49
N PHE A 342 -12.97 -0.05 17.93
CA PHE A 342 -13.61 0.43 19.16
C PHE A 342 -13.12 -0.29 20.43
N CYS A 343 -12.06 -1.10 20.33
CA CYS A 343 -11.48 -1.81 21.47
C CYS A 343 -10.06 -1.27 21.79
N PRO A 344 -9.91 -0.23 22.64
CA PRO A 344 -8.59 0.32 23.01
C PRO A 344 -7.66 -0.74 23.60
N LYS A 345 -8.19 -1.71 24.33
CA LYS A 345 -7.42 -2.84 24.86
C LYS A 345 -6.73 -3.65 23.76
N PHE A 346 -7.39 -3.82 22.62
CA PHE A 346 -6.81 -4.48 21.46
C PHE A 346 -5.69 -3.64 20.83
N ALA A 347 -5.89 -2.33 20.68
CA ALA A 347 -4.86 -1.41 20.21
C ALA A 347 -3.64 -1.37 21.15
N SER A 348 -3.88 -1.31 22.46
CA SER A 348 -2.82 -1.38 23.47
C SER A 348 -1.99 -2.66 23.34
N LEU A 349 -2.63 -3.83 23.16
CA LEU A 349 -1.92 -5.09 22.94
C LEU A 349 -0.95 -5.01 21.75
N ILE A 350 -1.35 -4.34 20.69
CA ILE A 350 -0.52 -4.15 19.49
C ILE A 350 0.61 -3.15 19.74
N GLN A 351 0.34 -2.05 20.44
CA GLN A 351 1.32 -1.01 20.75
C GLN A 351 2.44 -1.48 21.71
N LEU A 352 2.17 -2.51 22.53
CA LEU A 352 3.15 -3.13 23.42
C LEU A 352 4.13 -4.05 22.70
N MET A 353 4.04 -4.18 21.39
CA MET A 353 4.93 -5.03 20.60
C MET A 353 6.36 -4.51 20.63
N PRO A 354 7.36 -5.35 20.97
CA PRO A 354 8.76 -4.92 21.04
C PRO A 354 9.27 -4.37 19.70
N ALA A 355 10.09 -3.32 19.76
CA ALA A 355 10.70 -2.71 18.59
C ALA A 355 11.48 -3.74 17.73
N ALA A 356 12.17 -4.70 18.37
CA ALA A 356 12.88 -5.76 17.66
C ALA A 356 11.96 -6.65 16.81
N THR A 357 10.77 -7.00 17.32
CA THR A 357 9.76 -7.76 16.56
C THR A 357 9.31 -6.96 15.34
N ILE A 358 8.98 -5.68 15.55
CA ILE A 358 8.59 -4.75 14.47
C ILE A 358 9.72 -4.64 13.46
N GLY A 359 10.97 -4.47 13.91
CA GLY A 359 12.16 -4.36 13.06
C GLY A 359 12.36 -5.58 12.17
N GLY A 360 12.30 -6.79 12.76
CA GLY A 360 12.49 -8.04 12.02
C GLY A 360 11.46 -8.23 10.91
N VAL A 361 10.18 -7.99 11.22
CA VAL A 361 9.11 -8.07 10.21
C VAL A 361 9.27 -6.98 9.16
N SER A 362 9.63 -5.76 9.56
CA SER A 362 9.80 -4.62 8.65
C SER A 362 10.94 -4.85 7.66
N LEU A 363 12.05 -5.46 8.05
CA LEU A 363 13.14 -5.83 7.14
C LEU A 363 12.65 -6.69 5.98
N ILE A 364 11.82 -7.70 6.27
CA ILE A 364 11.24 -8.54 5.22
C ILE A 364 10.30 -7.72 4.33
N LEU A 365 9.42 -6.91 4.93
CA LEU A 365 8.45 -6.12 4.16
C LEU A 365 9.12 -5.08 3.27
N TYR A 366 10.13 -4.35 3.76
CA TYR A 366 10.87 -3.37 2.96
C TYR A 366 11.64 -4.03 1.83
N GLY A 367 12.23 -5.22 2.10
CA GLY A 367 12.81 -6.05 1.07
C GLY A 367 11.81 -6.49 0.00
N MET A 368 10.60 -6.89 0.41
CA MET A 368 9.53 -7.27 -0.52
C MET A 368 9.04 -6.07 -1.34
N ILE A 369 8.91 -4.87 -0.75
CA ILE A 369 8.57 -3.64 -1.50
C ILE A 369 9.62 -3.39 -2.58
N SER A 370 10.92 -3.43 -2.23
CA SER A 370 11.99 -3.27 -3.22
C SER A 370 11.92 -4.34 -4.32
N ALA A 371 11.64 -5.60 -3.95
CA ALA A 371 11.48 -6.70 -4.91
C ALA A 371 10.28 -6.50 -5.86
N VAL A 372 9.19 -5.88 -5.40
CA VAL A 372 8.05 -5.49 -6.27
C VAL A 372 8.50 -4.47 -7.31
N GLY A 373 9.31 -3.47 -6.91
CA GLY A 373 9.87 -2.49 -7.85
C GLY A 373 10.77 -3.15 -8.91
N VAL A 374 11.62 -4.11 -8.51
CA VAL A 374 12.45 -4.91 -9.45
C VAL A 374 11.57 -5.73 -10.37
N ARG A 375 10.55 -6.42 -9.84
CA ARG A 375 9.62 -7.20 -10.62
C ARG A 375 8.90 -6.35 -11.67
N ASN A 376 8.48 -5.14 -11.32
CA ASN A 376 7.84 -4.20 -12.24
C ASN A 376 8.75 -3.88 -13.43
N LEU A 377 10.06 -3.63 -13.20
CA LEU A 377 11.04 -3.42 -14.28
C LEU A 377 11.19 -4.63 -15.20
N VAL A 378 11.18 -5.85 -14.62
CA VAL A 378 11.38 -7.11 -15.36
C VAL A 378 10.13 -7.50 -16.14
N GLU A 379 8.95 -7.46 -15.51
CA GLU A 379 7.68 -7.87 -16.16
C GLU A 379 7.29 -6.96 -17.31
N GLU A 380 7.60 -5.66 -17.19
CA GLU A 380 7.35 -4.67 -18.24
C GLU A 380 8.51 -4.56 -19.26
N GLU A 381 9.49 -5.47 -19.17
CA GLU A 381 10.62 -5.57 -20.11
C GLU A 381 11.35 -4.23 -20.32
N VAL A 382 11.61 -3.49 -19.23
CA VAL A 382 12.32 -2.21 -19.30
C VAL A 382 13.72 -2.41 -19.87
N ASP A 383 14.02 -1.80 -21.01
CA ASP A 383 15.33 -1.90 -21.63
C ASP A 383 16.37 -1.04 -20.91
N LEU A 384 17.09 -1.66 -19.98
CA LEU A 384 18.21 -1.03 -19.25
C LEU A 384 19.52 -1.01 -20.04
N LYS A 385 19.56 -1.45 -21.32
CA LYS A 385 20.68 -1.18 -22.25
C LYS A 385 20.60 0.22 -22.82
N SER A 386 19.42 0.83 -22.82
CA SER A 386 19.23 2.21 -23.25
C SER A 386 19.82 3.16 -22.21
N SER A 387 20.79 4.00 -22.61
CA SER A 387 21.40 5.02 -21.74
C SER A 387 20.35 5.94 -21.09
N ARG A 388 19.28 6.29 -21.82
CA ARG A 388 18.15 7.07 -21.34
C ARG A 388 17.52 6.43 -20.08
N ASN A 389 17.16 5.16 -20.18
CA ASN A 389 16.48 4.44 -19.12
C ASN A 389 17.40 4.22 -17.92
N VAL A 390 18.68 3.95 -18.19
CA VAL A 390 19.70 3.82 -17.13
C VAL A 390 19.85 5.13 -16.36
N PHE A 391 19.94 6.29 -17.04
CA PHE A 391 20.06 7.57 -16.34
C PHE A 391 18.82 7.91 -15.51
N VAL A 392 17.61 7.65 -16.01
CA VAL A 392 16.38 7.87 -15.25
C VAL A 392 16.37 7.00 -13.98
N ALA A 393 16.61 5.69 -14.13
CA ALA A 393 16.60 4.78 -12.99
C ALA A 393 17.73 5.07 -12.00
N ALA A 394 18.95 5.31 -12.48
CA ALA A 394 20.09 5.58 -11.63
C ALA A 394 19.93 6.86 -10.81
N LEU A 395 19.46 7.96 -11.43
CA LEU A 395 19.25 9.21 -10.71
C LEU A 395 18.14 9.11 -9.67
N ILE A 396 17.04 8.38 -9.95
CA ILE A 396 16.01 8.12 -8.95
C ILE A 396 16.60 7.42 -7.73
N LEU A 397 17.33 6.31 -7.92
CA LEU A 397 17.89 5.53 -6.82
C LEU A 397 18.94 6.33 -6.03
N VAL A 398 19.87 6.99 -6.75
CA VAL A 398 20.98 7.72 -6.10
C VAL A 398 20.48 8.96 -5.36
N LEU A 399 19.49 9.69 -5.91
CA LEU A 399 18.92 10.86 -5.23
C LEU A 399 18.13 10.45 -3.99
N ALA A 400 17.29 9.41 -4.10
CA ALA A 400 16.50 8.95 -2.95
C ALA A 400 17.38 8.53 -1.76
N ILE A 401 18.39 7.69 -2.03
CA ILE A 401 19.30 7.16 -1.00
C ILE A 401 20.31 8.23 -0.56
N GLY A 402 20.90 8.94 -1.52
CA GLY A 402 21.93 9.94 -1.26
C GLY A 402 21.43 11.11 -0.41
N VAL A 403 20.23 11.62 -0.70
CA VAL A 403 19.62 12.69 0.11
C VAL A 403 19.22 12.18 1.49
N LYS A 404 18.64 10.96 1.59
CA LYS A 404 18.27 10.37 2.89
C LYS A 404 19.44 10.27 3.85
N TYR A 405 20.58 9.75 3.38
CA TYR A 405 21.72 9.47 4.26
C TYR A 405 22.83 10.54 4.20
N GLY A 406 22.88 11.35 3.14
CA GLY A 406 23.90 12.39 2.96
C GLY A 406 23.44 13.80 3.35
N ALA A 407 22.14 14.06 3.37
CA ALA A 407 21.56 15.36 3.67
C ALA A 407 20.42 15.28 4.72
N ASN A 408 20.37 14.25 5.54
CA ASN A 408 19.36 14.02 6.57
C ASN A 408 17.93 14.08 6.02
N ASP A 409 17.73 13.56 4.80
CA ASP A 409 16.45 13.53 4.07
C ASP A 409 15.82 14.92 3.85
N ASP A 410 16.61 15.98 3.85
CA ASP A 410 16.12 17.36 3.71
C ASP A 410 17.02 18.18 2.76
N ILE A 411 16.43 18.62 1.64
CA ILE A 411 17.01 19.65 0.78
C ILE A 411 16.08 20.85 0.74
N ALA A 412 16.56 21.96 1.28
CA ALA A 412 15.80 23.21 1.29
C ALA A 412 15.94 23.96 -0.05
N ILE A 413 14.80 24.28 -0.68
CA ILE A 413 14.71 25.13 -1.87
C ILE A 413 13.85 26.35 -1.51
N GLY A 414 14.49 27.42 -1.04
CA GLY A 414 13.78 28.56 -0.46
C GLY A 414 13.05 28.16 0.83
N PRO A 415 11.73 28.40 0.93
CA PRO A 415 10.94 28.01 2.09
C PRO A 415 10.45 26.56 2.05
N ILE A 416 10.77 25.81 0.99
CA ILE A 416 10.26 24.45 0.75
C ILE A 416 11.34 23.45 1.09
N HIS A 417 11.00 22.43 1.86
CA HIS A 417 11.85 21.32 2.23
C HIS A 417 11.40 20.06 1.48
N LEU A 418 12.32 19.37 0.83
CA LEU A 418 12.03 18.19 0.02
C LEU A 418 12.85 16.98 0.48
N SER A 419 12.17 15.87 0.69
CA SER A 419 12.81 14.58 0.99
C SER A 419 13.49 13.97 -0.23
N GLY A 420 14.43 13.06 0.00
CA GLY A 420 15.12 12.33 -1.06
C GLY A 420 14.17 11.59 -2.00
N LEU A 421 13.11 10.98 -1.47
CA LEU A 421 12.08 10.31 -2.29
C LEU A 421 11.28 11.29 -3.15
N ALA A 422 10.93 12.45 -2.60
CA ALA A 422 10.21 13.48 -3.36
C ALA A 422 11.06 14.01 -4.51
N ILE A 423 12.33 14.37 -4.24
CA ILE A 423 13.26 14.83 -5.26
C ILE A 423 13.47 13.75 -6.33
N ALA A 424 13.69 12.51 -5.92
CA ALA A 424 13.89 11.39 -6.84
C ALA A 424 12.68 11.19 -7.76
N ALA A 425 11.45 11.26 -7.22
CA ALA A 425 10.23 11.14 -8.02
C ALA A 425 10.07 12.30 -9.01
N ILE A 426 10.26 13.54 -8.57
CA ILE A 426 10.16 14.74 -9.41
C ILE A 426 11.19 14.69 -10.54
N VAL A 427 12.48 14.41 -10.20
CA VAL A 427 13.56 14.33 -11.18
C VAL A 427 13.34 13.18 -12.15
N GLY A 428 12.90 12.02 -11.68
CA GLY A 428 12.62 10.85 -12.51
C GLY A 428 11.53 11.13 -13.54
N ILE A 429 10.40 11.71 -13.13
CA ILE A 429 9.30 12.09 -14.01
C ILE A 429 9.76 13.15 -15.02
N PHE A 430 10.47 14.17 -14.56
CA PHE A 430 10.99 15.25 -15.41
C PHE A 430 11.96 14.74 -16.46
N LEU A 431 12.95 13.94 -16.07
CA LEU A 431 13.92 13.35 -17.00
C LEU A 431 13.24 12.42 -18.01
N ASN A 432 12.27 11.62 -17.56
CA ASN A 432 11.53 10.78 -18.46
C ASN A 432 10.73 11.60 -19.52
N ALA A 433 10.27 12.80 -19.16
CA ALA A 433 9.53 13.67 -20.07
C ALA A 433 10.43 14.37 -21.12
N ILE A 434 11.66 14.78 -20.74
CA ILE A 434 12.53 15.60 -21.60
C ILE A 434 13.55 14.78 -22.39
N LEU A 435 14.00 13.62 -21.89
CA LEU A 435 15.01 12.84 -22.59
C LEU A 435 14.45 12.21 -23.87
N PRO A 436 15.15 12.36 -25.01
CA PRO A 436 14.72 11.78 -26.29
C PRO A 436 14.76 10.25 -26.24
N GLY A 437 13.83 9.60 -26.92
CA GLY A 437 13.76 8.15 -27.04
C GLY A 437 12.32 7.62 -27.04
N LYS A 438 12.13 6.36 -27.40
CA LYS A 438 10.83 5.70 -27.29
C LYS A 438 10.53 5.54 -25.79
N LEU A 439 9.45 6.19 -25.33
CA LEU A 439 8.89 5.93 -24.00
C LEU A 439 8.66 4.41 -23.90
N GLY A 440 9.40 3.77 -22.95
CA GLY A 440 9.62 2.34 -22.95
C GLY A 440 8.44 1.47 -22.53
N MET A 441 7.35 1.48 -23.30
CA MET A 441 6.39 0.39 -23.31
C MET A 441 6.39 -0.26 -24.69
N LYS A 442 6.96 -1.46 -24.78
CA LYS A 442 6.50 -2.41 -25.79
C LYS A 442 5.11 -2.84 -25.33
N VAL A 443 4.06 -2.21 -25.88
CA VAL A 443 2.72 -2.77 -25.78
C VAL A 443 2.82 -4.16 -26.38
N LYS A 444 2.86 -5.22 -25.55
CA LYS A 444 2.77 -6.59 -26.04
C LYS A 444 1.49 -6.68 -26.86
N SER A 445 1.63 -6.68 -28.18
CA SER A 445 0.59 -7.18 -29.06
C SER A 445 0.51 -8.68 -28.74
N PHE A 446 -0.48 -9.09 -27.97
CA PHE A 446 -0.81 -10.50 -27.83
C PHE A 446 -1.30 -11.01 -29.19
N LYS A 447 -0.36 -11.42 -30.05
CA LYS A 447 -0.65 -12.35 -31.16
C LYS A 447 -1.04 -13.66 -30.49
N GLY A 448 -2.32 -14.01 -30.57
CA GLY A 448 -2.76 -15.37 -30.28
C GLY A 448 -1.90 -16.33 -31.09
N LYS A 449 -1.44 -17.39 -30.46
CA LYS A 449 -0.89 -18.53 -31.20
C LYS A 449 -1.98 -19.02 -32.15
N GLU A 450 -1.86 -18.69 -33.42
CA GLU A 450 -2.55 -19.42 -34.46
C GLU A 450 -2.12 -20.89 -34.33
N LYS A 451 -3.06 -21.75 -33.96
CA LYS A 451 -2.89 -23.17 -34.12
C LYS A 451 -2.67 -23.41 -35.63
N SER A 452 -1.47 -23.79 -35.99
CA SER A 452 -1.23 -24.41 -37.30
C SER A 452 -2.08 -25.66 -37.33
N GLN A 453 -3.20 -25.60 -38.07
CA GLN A 453 -3.83 -26.80 -38.60
C GLN A 453 -2.97 -27.24 -39.76
N ASP A 454 -2.16 -28.27 -39.56
CA ASP A 454 -1.62 -29.05 -40.67
C ASP A 454 -2.76 -29.88 -41.25
N PRO A 455 -2.99 -29.86 -42.58
CA PRO A 455 -3.89 -30.76 -43.24
C PRO A 455 -3.11 -32.07 -43.53
N ALA A 456 -3.59 -33.18 -43.02
CA ALA A 456 -3.29 -34.49 -43.54
C ALA A 456 -4.54 -35.08 -44.17
#